data_fe550b6f53270d58625456d61285a33a
#
_entry.id   fe550b6f53270d58625456d61285a33a
#
_cell.length_a   1.000
_cell.length_b   1.000
_cell.length_c   1.000
_cell.angle_alpha   90.00
_cell.angle_beta   90.00
_cell.angle_gamma   90.00
#
_symmetry.space_group_name_H-M   'P 1'
#
loop_
_entity.id
_entity.type
_entity.pdbx_description
1 polymer ?
#
loop_
_entity_poly.entity_id
_entity_poly.type
_entity_poly.pdbx_seq_one_letter_code
_entity_poly.pdbx_strand_id
1 'polypeptide(L)'
;MPFLYPIHDAPHDYQRYTRHGLERELRAAGFILKATTPGLGALETAGLLASLSLGGVAREALRRRSPAVLLLPLLVCAVPVVNLLAWIGGKCCPDWDAMTSGYTVLASRG
;
A
#
# COMPACT_ATOMS: atom_id res chain seq x y z
N MET A 1 -9.46 2.94 -3.26
CA MET A 1 -9.61 1.55 -2.78
C MET A 1 -8.24 0.90 -2.64
N PRO A 2 -7.91 0.32 -1.49
CA PRO A 2 -6.63 -0.35 -1.27
C PRO A 2 -6.53 -1.64 -2.08
N PHE A 3 -5.32 -1.93 -2.55
CA PHE A 3 -4.94 -3.18 -3.19
C PHE A 3 -3.81 -3.84 -2.41
N LEU A 4 -2.62 -3.26 -2.40
CA LEU A 4 -1.50 -3.73 -1.58
C LEU A 4 -1.36 -2.84 -0.35
N TYR A 5 -1.98 -3.24 0.74
CA TYR A 5 -1.95 -2.50 2.00
C TYR A 5 -2.22 -3.45 3.18
N PRO A 6 -1.61 -3.24 4.36
CA PRO A 6 -1.91 -4.03 5.55
C PRO A 6 -3.38 -3.98 5.93
N ILE A 7 -3.84 -5.01 6.63
CA ILE A 7 -5.19 -5.04 7.21
C ILE A 7 -5.34 -3.87 8.19
N HIS A 8 -6.36 -3.05 7.97
CA HIS A 8 -6.74 -1.94 8.83
C HIS A 8 -8.27 -1.94 8.99
N ASP A 9 -8.77 -1.17 9.91
CA ASP A 9 -10.22 -1.11 10.21
C ASP A 9 -10.85 -2.49 10.51
N ALA A 10 -10.08 -3.41 11.10
CA ALA A 10 -10.62 -4.70 11.52
C ALA A 10 -11.76 -4.49 12.55
N PRO A 11 -12.86 -5.25 12.47
CA PRO A 11 -13.12 -6.39 11.59
C PRO A 11 -13.75 -6.03 10.23
N HIS A 12 -13.81 -4.76 9.84
CA HIS A 12 -14.57 -4.29 8.67
C HIS A 12 -13.75 -4.21 7.37
N ASP A 13 -12.50 -4.65 7.38
CA ASP A 13 -11.63 -4.70 6.21
C ASP A 13 -11.82 -6.02 5.45
N TYR A 14 -12.89 -6.10 4.65
CA TYR A 14 -13.33 -7.36 4.04
C TYR A 14 -12.76 -7.62 2.65
N GLN A 15 -12.37 -6.59 1.91
CA GLN A 15 -12.06 -6.75 0.49
C GLN A 15 -10.86 -5.91 0.05
N ARG A 16 -10.08 -6.52 -0.85
CA ARG A 16 -9.02 -5.89 -1.62
C ARG A 16 -9.38 -6.02 -3.10
N TYR A 17 -9.29 -4.92 -3.82
CA TYR A 17 -9.66 -4.89 -5.22
C TYR A 17 -8.45 -4.70 -6.10
N THR A 18 -8.28 -5.61 -7.08
CA THR A 18 -7.49 -5.32 -8.27
C THR A 18 -8.22 -4.26 -9.10
N ARG A 19 -7.51 -3.62 -10.03
CA ARG A 19 -8.11 -2.67 -10.98
C ARG A 19 -9.35 -3.27 -11.65
N HIS A 20 -9.21 -4.46 -12.24
CA HIS A 20 -10.30 -5.13 -12.97
C HIS A 20 -11.46 -5.56 -12.07
N GLY A 21 -11.16 -6.00 -10.85
CA GLY A 21 -12.19 -6.34 -9.87
C GLY A 21 -13.01 -5.12 -9.47
N LEU A 22 -12.35 -3.99 -9.19
CA LEU A 22 -13.01 -2.74 -8.83
C LEU A 22 -13.87 -2.21 -9.98
N GLU A 23 -13.35 -2.22 -11.21
CA GLU A 23 -14.08 -1.79 -12.40
C GLU A 23 -15.32 -2.66 -12.65
N ARG A 24 -15.21 -3.98 -12.48
CA ARG A 24 -16.33 -4.91 -12.61
C ARG A 24 -17.43 -4.61 -11.60
N GLU A 25 -17.11 -4.47 -10.34
CA GLU A 25 -18.08 -4.20 -9.28
C GLU A 25 -18.80 -2.86 -9.49
N LEU A 26 -18.07 -1.82 -9.87
CA LEU A 26 -18.67 -0.52 -10.13
C LEU A 26 -19.61 -0.54 -11.34
N ARG A 27 -19.24 -1.25 -12.43
CA ARG A 27 -20.12 -1.43 -13.59
C ARG A 27 -21.37 -2.23 -13.23
N ALA A 28 -21.23 -3.30 -12.44
CA ALA A 28 -22.35 -4.09 -11.96
C ALA A 28 -23.32 -3.28 -11.09
N ALA A 29 -22.80 -2.29 -10.36
CA ALA A 29 -23.60 -1.35 -9.57
C ALA A 29 -24.20 -0.18 -10.38
N GLY A 30 -24.07 -0.19 -11.72
CA GLY A 30 -24.65 0.81 -12.60
C GLY A 30 -23.84 2.09 -12.75
N PHE A 31 -22.55 2.08 -12.39
CA PHE A 31 -21.66 3.23 -12.59
C PHE A 31 -20.98 3.20 -13.97
N ILE A 32 -20.86 4.39 -14.55
CA ILE A 32 -20.07 4.62 -15.76
C ILE A 32 -18.67 5.10 -15.33
N LEU A 33 -17.65 4.29 -15.65
CA LEU A 33 -16.27 4.61 -15.33
C LEU A 33 -15.74 5.69 -16.26
N LYS A 34 -15.11 6.72 -15.68
CA LYS A 34 -14.45 7.79 -16.42
C LYS A 34 -12.93 7.67 -16.39
N ALA A 35 -12.38 7.32 -15.24
CA ALA A 35 -10.93 7.13 -15.09
C ALA A 35 -10.65 6.19 -13.92
N THR A 36 -9.58 5.40 -14.06
CA THR A 36 -9.00 4.59 -12.98
C THR A 36 -7.51 4.88 -12.93
N THR A 37 -7.04 5.42 -11.83
CA THR A 37 -5.64 5.80 -11.64
C THR A 37 -5.01 5.03 -10.48
N PRO A 38 -3.77 4.51 -10.63
CA PRO A 38 -3.03 3.95 -9.51
C PRO A 38 -2.65 5.06 -8.52
N GLY A 39 -2.51 4.71 -7.25
CA GLY A 39 -2.11 5.64 -6.20
C GLY A 39 -0.62 5.92 -6.21
N LEU A 40 0.18 4.94 -5.81
CA LEU A 40 1.64 5.02 -5.81
C LEU A 40 2.21 4.15 -6.93
N GLY A 41 3.39 4.52 -7.42
CA GLY A 41 4.16 3.68 -8.33
C GLY A 41 4.68 2.40 -7.65
N ALA A 42 5.23 1.48 -8.44
CA ALA A 42 5.65 0.17 -7.95
C ALA A 42 6.73 0.25 -6.87
N LEU A 43 7.79 1.03 -7.08
CA LEU A 43 8.87 1.18 -6.10
C LEU A 43 8.43 1.93 -4.85
N GLU A 44 7.61 2.96 -5.00
CA GLU A 44 7.03 3.71 -3.87
C GLU A 44 6.10 2.81 -3.04
N THR A 45 5.32 1.95 -3.70
CA THR A 45 4.47 0.94 -3.04
C THR A 45 5.32 -0.06 -2.28
N ALA A 46 6.41 -0.56 -2.88
CA ALA A 46 7.33 -1.48 -2.21
C ALA A 46 7.96 -0.83 -0.97
N GLY A 47 8.39 0.42 -1.06
CA GLY A 47 8.92 1.19 0.06
C GLY A 47 7.89 1.37 1.17
N LEU A 48 6.66 1.69 0.82
CA LEU A 48 5.54 1.81 1.77
C LEU A 48 5.31 0.48 2.51
N LEU A 49 5.20 -0.63 1.79
CA LEU A 49 4.97 -1.95 2.39
C LEU A 49 6.13 -2.38 3.28
N ALA A 50 7.37 -2.14 2.85
CA ALA A 50 8.56 -2.42 3.65
C ALA A 50 8.55 -1.60 4.95
N SER A 51 8.27 -0.31 4.88
CA SER A 51 8.21 0.58 6.05
C SER A 51 7.10 0.17 7.02
N LEU A 52 5.91 -0.15 6.52
CA LEU A 52 4.80 -0.63 7.33
C LEU A 52 5.09 -1.98 7.98
N SER A 53 5.77 -2.88 7.25
CA SER A 53 6.19 -4.18 7.79
C SER A 53 7.20 -4.03 8.91
N LEU A 54 8.21 -3.18 8.72
CA LEU A 54 9.20 -2.88 9.76
C LEU A 54 8.56 -2.26 11.00
N GLY A 55 7.67 -1.29 10.81
CA GLY A 55 6.93 -0.66 11.90
C GLY A 55 6.01 -1.64 12.64
N GLY A 56 5.31 -2.51 11.89
CA GLY A 56 4.46 -3.56 12.45
C GLY A 56 5.24 -4.57 13.29
N VAL A 57 6.37 -5.03 12.78
CA VAL A 57 7.27 -5.97 13.50
C VAL A 57 7.84 -5.30 14.75
N ALA A 58 8.26 -4.04 14.67
CA ALA A 58 8.78 -3.28 15.79
C ALA A 58 7.73 -3.15 16.91
N ARG A 59 6.49 -2.80 16.54
CA ARG A 59 5.37 -2.72 17.47
C ARG A 59 5.08 -4.06 18.15
N GLU A 60 5.09 -5.14 17.38
CA GLU A 60 4.82 -6.47 17.91
C GLU A 60 5.96 -6.97 18.83
N ALA A 61 7.20 -6.65 18.49
CA ALA A 61 8.36 -6.96 19.33
C ALA A 61 8.25 -6.26 20.71
N LEU A 62 7.84 -5.00 20.72
CA LEU A 62 7.57 -4.25 21.96
C LEU A 62 6.44 -4.88 22.76
N ARG A 63 5.33 -5.21 22.10
CA ARG A 63 4.15 -5.81 22.74
C ARG A 63 4.48 -7.14 23.40
N ARG A 64 5.28 -7.98 22.73
CA ARG A 64 5.68 -9.31 23.23
C ARG A 64 6.91 -9.26 24.14
N ARG A 65 7.51 -8.09 24.35
CA ARG A 65 8.78 -7.97 25.07
C ARG A 65 9.87 -8.90 24.53
N SER A 66 9.89 -9.07 23.21
CA SER A 66 10.85 -9.93 22.52
C SER A 66 12.26 -9.34 22.58
N PRO A 67 13.34 -10.18 22.59
CA PRO A 67 14.71 -9.69 22.45
C PRO A 67 14.93 -8.92 21.14
N ALA A 68 14.07 -9.06 20.13
CA ALA A 68 14.10 -8.27 18.90
C ALA A 68 13.93 -6.74 19.16
N VAL A 69 13.48 -6.33 20.34
CA VAL A 69 13.47 -4.92 20.77
C VAL A 69 14.85 -4.28 20.69
N LEU A 70 15.92 -5.04 20.85
CA LEU A 70 17.30 -4.54 20.70
C LEU A 70 17.61 -4.07 19.27
N LEU A 71 16.86 -4.52 18.26
CA LEU A 71 16.97 -4.09 16.87
C LEU A 71 16.15 -2.84 16.53
N LEU A 72 15.35 -2.32 17.46
CA LEU A 72 14.49 -1.14 17.24
C LEU A 72 15.24 0.08 16.71
N PRO A 73 16.40 0.49 17.24
CA PRO A 73 17.12 1.64 16.71
C PRO A 73 17.49 1.46 15.23
N LEU A 74 17.89 0.24 14.85
CA LEU A 74 18.21 -0.10 13.47
C LEU A 74 16.96 -0.04 12.57
N LEU A 75 15.83 -0.57 13.03
CA LEU A 75 14.56 -0.54 12.30
C LEU A 75 14.04 0.88 12.11
N VAL A 76 14.12 1.71 13.15
CA VAL A 76 13.70 3.12 13.07
C VAL A 76 14.57 3.90 12.08
N CYS A 77 15.88 3.65 12.04
CA CYS A 77 16.78 4.27 11.07
C CYS A 77 16.58 3.72 9.64
N ALA A 78 16.18 2.46 9.49
CA ALA A 78 15.96 1.83 8.18
C ALA A 78 14.74 2.41 7.45
N VAL A 79 13.68 2.77 8.14
CA VAL A 79 12.43 3.29 7.53
C VAL A 79 12.67 4.54 6.68
N PRO A 80 13.32 5.62 7.16
CA PRO A 80 13.60 6.79 6.33
C PRO A 80 14.46 6.47 5.10
N VAL A 81 15.45 5.57 5.26
CA VAL A 81 16.35 5.17 4.16
C VAL A 81 15.55 4.42 3.08
N VAL A 82 14.72 3.46 3.48
CA VAL A 82 13.85 2.72 2.55
C VAL A 82 12.91 3.66 1.79
N ASN A 83 12.29 4.60 2.49
CA ASN A 83 11.39 5.57 1.88
C ASN A 83 12.11 6.52 0.91
N LEU A 84 13.31 6.98 1.27
CA LEU A 84 14.11 7.82 0.40
C LEU A 84 14.54 7.08 -0.88
N LEU A 85 15.01 5.85 -0.74
CA LEU A 85 15.39 5.01 -1.89
C LEU A 85 14.20 4.70 -2.79
N ALA A 86 13.04 4.40 -2.21
CA ALA A 86 11.80 4.17 -2.96
C ALA A 86 11.35 5.41 -3.72
N TRP A 87 11.44 6.59 -3.10
CA TRP A 87 11.10 7.87 -3.74
C TRP A 87 12.05 8.21 -4.89
N ILE A 88 13.36 8.07 -4.67
CA ILE A 88 14.36 8.29 -5.72
C ILE A 88 14.14 7.28 -6.86
N GLY A 89 13.96 6.01 -6.56
CA GLY A 89 13.68 4.98 -7.55
C GLY A 89 12.41 5.28 -8.37
N GLY A 90 11.35 5.71 -7.72
CA GLY A 90 10.10 6.13 -8.38
C GLY A 90 10.27 7.31 -9.34
N LYS A 91 11.27 8.18 -9.11
CA LYS A 91 11.59 9.30 -10.02
C LYS A 91 12.52 8.91 -11.15
N CYS A 92 13.41 7.97 -10.92
CA CYS A 92 14.48 7.60 -11.88
C CYS A 92 14.11 6.41 -12.76
N CYS A 93 13.21 5.54 -12.33
CA CYS A 93 12.84 4.33 -13.05
C CYS A 93 11.45 4.44 -13.68
N PRO A 94 11.21 3.74 -14.82
CA PRO A 94 9.87 3.59 -15.36
C PRO A 94 8.93 2.93 -14.35
N ASP A 95 7.68 3.39 -14.30
CA ASP A 95 6.69 2.82 -13.42
C ASP A 95 6.11 1.51 -13.99
N TRP A 96 5.75 0.59 -13.07
CA TRP A 96 5.05 -0.64 -13.39
C TRP A 96 3.69 -0.61 -12.72
N ASP A 97 2.66 -0.29 -13.49
CA ASP A 97 1.29 -0.03 -13.02
C ASP A 97 0.54 -1.26 -12.48
N ALA A 98 1.09 -2.47 -12.69
CA ALA A 98 0.54 -3.69 -12.12
C ALA A 98 0.72 -3.79 -10.60
N MET A 99 1.63 -2.99 -10.01
CA MET A 99 1.89 -2.97 -8.58
C MET A 99 1.66 -1.57 -8.01
N THR A 100 0.61 -1.41 -7.22
CA THR A 100 0.26 -0.14 -6.57
C THR A 100 -0.36 -0.38 -5.21
N SER A 101 -0.29 0.61 -4.32
CA SER A 101 -0.94 0.57 -3.01
C SER A 101 -2.47 0.55 -3.10
N GLY A 102 -3.03 1.11 -4.17
CA GLY A 102 -4.46 1.18 -4.37
C GLY A 102 -4.84 1.94 -5.63
N TYR A 103 -6.13 2.04 -5.87
CA TYR A 103 -6.69 2.72 -7.03
C TYR A 103 -7.67 3.82 -6.64
N THR A 104 -7.64 4.91 -7.38
CA THR A 104 -8.65 5.96 -7.36
C THR A 104 -9.49 5.85 -8.63
N VAL A 105 -10.80 5.80 -8.48
CA VAL A 105 -11.73 5.69 -9.60
C VAL A 105 -12.62 6.93 -9.64
N LEU A 106 -12.73 7.52 -10.82
CA LEU A 106 -13.72 8.53 -11.14
C LEU A 106 -14.84 7.86 -11.93
N ALA A 107 -16.03 7.86 -11.37
CA ALA A 107 -17.20 7.27 -11.99
C ALA A 107 -18.41 8.21 -11.81
N SER A 108 -19.36 8.14 -12.73
CA SER A 108 -20.65 8.81 -12.64
C SER A 108 -21.77 7.77 -12.59
N ARG A 109 -22.86 8.12 -11.93
CA ARG A 109 -24.06 7.30 -11.98
C ARG A 109 -24.67 7.40 -13.37
N GLY A 110 -24.95 6.25 -13.94
CA GLY A 110 -25.64 6.17 -15.24
C GLY A 110 -27.12 6.53 -15.13
#